data_d284be58dc8e9f764a6a15a2b8f36f0f
#
_entry.id   d284be58dc8e9f764a6a15a2b8f36f0f
#
_cell.length_a   1.000
_cell.length_b   1.000
_cell.length_c   1.000
_cell.angle_alpha   90.00
_cell.angle_beta   90.00
_cell.angle_gamma   90.00
#
_symmetry.space_group_name_H-M   'P 1'
#
loop_
_entity.id
_entity.type
_entity.pdbx_description
1 polymer ?
#
loop_
_entity_poly.entity_id
_entity_poly.type
_entity_poly.pdbx_seq_one_letter_code
_entity_poly.pdbx_strand_id
1 'polypeptide(L)'
;MKQKTVLSIAGSDCSGGAGIQADLKTMVMNGVYGMSVITALTAQNTTGVRAIQEVTPDFLQQQLDAVFQDIDPLAVKIGMVPTGDLMHVIADRLRYYQAKNVVVDPVMVASAGSSLMKQNAVQTLVRELLPIATLVTPNIPEAQVLSGMTIANKEDMIGAAKKIGDSYHCAVLLKGGHSINDANDLLYANGELVWFAGKRIDNPNTHGTGCTLSSAIASNLAKGFTLAEAIQRAKAYISGALAAMLDLGQGSGPMMHNFDLQGEWTVSK
;
A
#
# COMPACT_ATOMS: atom_id res chain seq x y z
N MET A 1 18.44 -18.54 -11.05
CA MET A 1 17.29 -18.47 -10.09
C MET A 1 16.18 -17.67 -10.75
N LYS A 2 14.93 -18.17 -10.74
CA LYS A 2 13.78 -17.38 -11.23
C LYS A 2 13.40 -16.40 -10.12
N GLN A 3 13.56 -15.10 -10.37
CA GLN A 3 13.24 -14.05 -9.40
C GLN A 3 11.73 -13.98 -9.19
N LYS A 4 11.28 -13.70 -7.97
CA LYS A 4 9.87 -13.47 -7.66
C LYS A 4 9.43 -12.10 -8.17
N THR A 5 8.23 -12.01 -8.72
CA THR A 5 7.69 -10.83 -9.41
C THR A 5 6.52 -10.24 -8.64
N VAL A 6 6.46 -8.92 -8.54
CA VAL A 6 5.38 -8.18 -7.88
C VAL A 6 4.99 -6.98 -8.74
N LEU A 7 3.69 -6.76 -8.91
CA LEU A 7 3.14 -5.63 -9.64
C LEU A 7 2.62 -4.57 -8.66
N SER A 8 3.05 -3.32 -8.82
CA SER A 8 2.40 -2.16 -8.21
C SER A 8 1.44 -1.52 -9.21
N ILE A 9 0.19 -1.29 -8.81
CA ILE A 9 -0.81 -0.52 -9.54
C ILE A 9 -1.12 0.72 -8.70
N ALA A 10 -0.52 1.86 -9.05
CA ALA A 10 -0.65 3.08 -8.24
C ALA A 10 -0.30 4.35 -9.02
N GLY A 11 -0.54 5.50 -8.40
CA GLY A 11 -0.06 6.78 -8.89
C GLY A 11 1.45 6.93 -8.78
N SER A 12 2.02 7.79 -9.61
CA SER A 12 3.44 8.14 -9.62
C SER A 12 3.67 9.41 -8.82
N ASP A 13 4.51 9.35 -7.78
CA ASP A 13 5.01 10.50 -7.03
C ASP A 13 6.37 10.94 -7.58
N CYS A 14 6.41 12.06 -8.30
CA CYS A 14 7.63 12.54 -8.94
C CYS A 14 8.75 12.90 -7.95
N SER A 15 8.42 13.15 -6.66
CA SER A 15 9.43 13.39 -5.61
C SER A 15 10.03 12.09 -5.06
N GLY A 16 9.42 10.95 -5.38
CA GLY A 16 9.97 9.63 -5.07
C GLY A 16 9.65 9.10 -3.68
N GLY A 17 8.83 9.81 -2.87
CA GLY A 17 8.55 9.46 -1.47
C GLY A 17 7.40 8.46 -1.30
N ALA A 18 6.46 8.42 -2.24
CA ALA A 18 5.28 7.55 -2.20
C ALA A 18 4.98 6.93 -3.57
N GLY A 19 3.78 6.39 -3.76
CA GLY A 19 3.32 5.82 -5.02
C GLY A 19 4.24 4.71 -5.54
N ILE A 20 4.24 4.52 -6.85
CA ILE A 20 5.06 3.47 -7.50
C ILE A 20 6.54 3.61 -7.17
N GLN A 21 7.06 4.81 -6.92
CA GLN A 21 8.47 5.01 -6.60
C GLN A 21 8.84 4.41 -5.24
N ALA A 22 8.02 4.62 -4.22
CA ALA A 22 8.19 3.96 -2.92
C ALA A 22 7.98 2.45 -3.04
N ASP A 23 6.99 2.02 -3.83
CA ASP A 23 6.67 0.61 -4.04
C ASP A 23 7.86 -0.12 -4.68
N LEU A 24 8.41 0.38 -5.79
CA LEU A 24 9.52 -0.24 -6.50
C LEU A 24 10.80 -0.28 -5.64
N LYS A 25 11.12 0.81 -4.92
CA LYS A 25 12.24 0.81 -3.96
C LYS A 25 12.05 -0.27 -2.90
N THR A 26 10.85 -0.37 -2.33
CA THR A 26 10.50 -1.38 -1.33
C THR A 26 10.62 -2.80 -1.90
N MET A 27 10.11 -3.04 -3.11
CA MET A 27 10.18 -4.34 -3.77
C MET A 27 11.62 -4.79 -4.01
N VAL A 28 12.48 -3.90 -4.53
CA VAL A 28 13.90 -4.18 -4.74
C VAL A 28 14.58 -4.51 -3.41
N MET A 29 14.36 -3.73 -2.37
CA MET A 29 14.95 -3.97 -1.05
C MET A 29 14.41 -5.24 -0.36
N ASN A 30 13.22 -5.69 -0.73
CA ASN A 30 12.67 -6.98 -0.31
C ASN A 30 13.08 -8.16 -1.22
N GLY A 31 13.96 -7.96 -2.20
CA GLY A 31 14.55 -9.00 -3.04
C GLY A 31 13.60 -9.58 -4.09
N VAL A 32 12.65 -8.79 -4.58
CA VAL A 32 11.74 -9.17 -5.67
C VAL A 32 11.88 -8.24 -6.88
N TYR A 33 11.49 -8.72 -8.05
CA TYR A 33 11.41 -7.90 -9.26
C TYR A 33 10.09 -7.11 -9.22
N GLY A 34 10.20 -5.79 -9.10
CA GLY A 34 9.06 -4.88 -9.06
C GLY A 34 8.70 -4.38 -10.46
N MET A 35 7.40 -4.46 -10.79
CA MET A 35 6.80 -3.88 -11.99
C MET A 35 5.79 -2.82 -11.60
N SER A 36 5.42 -1.93 -12.53
CA SER A 36 4.44 -0.88 -12.25
C SER A 36 3.45 -0.67 -13.38
N VAL A 37 2.19 -0.46 -12.99
CA VAL A 37 1.09 0.07 -13.82
C VAL A 37 0.67 1.39 -13.20
N ILE A 38 0.73 2.47 -13.99
CA ILE A 38 0.52 3.83 -13.50
C ILE A 38 -0.96 4.23 -13.67
N THR A 39 -1.59 4.65 -12.57
CA THR A 39 -2.98 5.14 -12.56
C THR A 39 -3.09 6.64 -12.76
N ALA A 40 -2.09 7.39 -12.31
CA ALA A 40 -1.98 8.83 -12.47
C ALA A 40 -0.53 9.30 -12.28
N LEU A 41 -0.19 10.42 -12.89
CA LEU A 41 1.03 11.17 -12.60
C LEU A 41 0.70 12.30 -11.63
N THR A 42 1.54 12.55 -10.64
CA THR A 42 1.38 13.71 -9.75
C THR A 42 2.54 14.68 -9.88
N ALA A 43 2.22 15.96 -9.89
CA ALA A 43 3.20 17.03 -9.61
C ALA A 43 3.20 17.25 -8.10
N GLN A 44 4.08 16.55 -7.41
CA GLN A 44 4.09 16.42 -5.95
C GLN A 44 5.49 16.60 -5.39
N ASN A 45 5.58 17.09 -4.17
CA ASN A 45 6.79 17.11 -3.36
C ASN A 45 6.43 16.93 -1.86
N THR A 46 7.40 17.09 -0.97
CA THR A 46 7.21 16.91 0.48
C THR A 46 6.21 17.88 1.12
N THR A 47 5.88 19.00 0.45
CA THR A 47 4.92 20.00 0.93
C THR A 47 3.50 19.77 0.41
N GLY A 48 3.28 18.90 -0.56
CA GLY A 48 1.94 18.53 -1.05
C GLY A 48 1.85 18.22 -2.54
N VAL A 49 0.62 17.94 -2.96
CA VAL A 49 0.24 17.64 -4.35
C VAL A 49 -0.25 18.92 -5.03
N ARG A 50 0.39 19.31 -6.12
CA ARG A 50 0.05 20.52 -6.90
C ARG A 50 -0.90 20.23 -8.07
N ALA A 51 -0.70 19.06 -8.72
CA ALA A 51 -1.53 18.64 -9.85
C ALA A 51 -1.54 17.12 -9.97
N ILE A 52 -2.61 16.59 -10.57
CA ILE A 52 -2.79 15.17 -10.85
C ILE A 52 -3.21 15.04 -12.32
N GLN A 53 -2.52 14.21 -13.07
CA GLN A 53 -2.86 13.81 -14.43
C GLN A 53 -3.23 12.33 -14.44
N GLU A 54 -4.51 12.03 -14.57
CA GLU A 54 -5.03 10.66 -14.64
C GLU A 54 -4.65 10.01 -15.98
N VAL A 55 -4.40 8.70 -16.00
CA VAL A 55 -4.35 7.94 -17.25
C VAL A 55 -5.77 7.59 -17.70
N THR A 56 -5.95 7.31 -19.00
CA THR A 56 -7.25 6.84 -19.48
C THR A 56 -7.48 5.37 -19.10
N PRO A 57 -8.76 4.93 -18.92
CA PRO A 57 -9.09 3.53 -18.67
C PRO A 57 -8.49 2.58 -19.73
N ASP A 58 -8.56 2.95 -21.00
CA ASP A 58 -7.99 2.16 -22.11
C ASP A 58 -6.48 1.99 -21.99
N PHE A 59 -5.76 3.06 -21.62
CA PHE A 59 -4.31 2.97 -21.46
C PHE A 59 -3.92 2.19 -20.21
N LEU A 60 -4.71 2.30 -19.13
CA LEU A 60 -4.52 1.48 -17.94
C LEU A 60 -4.67 -0.02 -18.27
N GLN A 61 -5.71 -0.38 -19.04
CA GLN A 61 -5.89 -1.75 -19.50
C GLN A 61 -4.69 -2.23 -20.33
N GLN A 62 -4.20 -1.44 -21.27
CA GLN A 62 -3.03 -1.78 -22.09
C GLN A 62 -1.79 -2.03 -21.23
N GLN A 63 -1.55 -1.22 -20.19
CA GLN A 63 -0.43 -1.45 -19.25
C GLN A 63 -0.59 -2.78 -18.49
N LEU A 64 -1.81 -3.09 -18.00
CA LEU A 64 -2.10 -4.34 -17.31
C LEU A 64 -1.88 -5.55 -18.21
N ASP A 65 -2.47 -5.50 -19.42
CA ASP A 65 -2.36 -6.59 -20.39
C ASP A 65 -0.90 -6.82 -20.82
N ALA A 66 -0.13 -5.76 -21.04
CA ALA A 66 1.30 -5.85 -21.39
C ALA A 66 2.13 -6.55 -20.31
N VAL A 67 1.83 -6.28 -19.01
CA VAL A 67 2.55 -6.95 -17.91
C VAL A 67 2.12 -8.41 -17.78
N PHE A 68 0.81 -8.67 -17.67
CA PHE A 68 0.32 -10.02 -17.40
C PHE A 68 0.56 -11.01 -18.53
N GLN A 69 0.64 -10.54 -19.80
CA GLN A 69 0.89 -11.39 -20.96
C GLN A 69 2.34 -11.84 -21.09
N ASP A 70 3.28 -11.19 -20.40
CA ASP A 70 4.72 -11.49 -20.49
C ASP A 70 5.34 -11.90 -19.17
N ILE A 71 5.18 -11.06 -18.12
CA ILE A 71 5.77 -11.30 -16.80
C ILE A 71 4.65 -11.45 -15.77
N ASP A 72 4.20 -12.68 -15.53
CA ASP A 72 3.12 -12.99 -14.59
C ASP A 72 3.48 -12.57 -13.14
N PRO A 73 2.73 -11.64 -12.51
CA PRO A 73 2.97 -11.23 -11.14
C PRO A 73 2.53 -12.30 -10.14
N LEU A 74 3.41 -12.64 -9.19
CA LEU A 74 3.08 -13.56 -8.08
C LEU A 74 2.31 -12.88 -6.94
N ALA A 75 2.36 -11.55 -6.89
CA ALA A 75 1.54 -10.71 -6.03
C ALA A 75 1.28 -9.36 -6.69
N VAL A 76 0.20 -8.72 -6.31
CA VAL A 76 -0.21 -7.38 -6.78
C VAL A 76 -0.43 -6.48 -5.58
N LYS A 77 0.15 -5.28 -5.61
CA LYS A 77 -0.18 -4.19 -4.67
C LYS A 77 -0.97 -3.13 -5.42
N ILE A 78 -2.12 -2.74 -4.88
CA ILE A 78 -2.92 -1.62 -5.37
C ILE A 78 -2.79 -0.47 -4.37
N GLY A 79 -2.38 0.70 -4.85
CA GLY A 79 -2.31 1.92 -4.05
C GLY A 79 -3.33 2.96 -4.50
N MET A 80 -2.89 4.20 -4.73
CA MET A 80 -3.75 5.28 -5.18
C MET A 80 -4.37 4.99 -6.55
N VAL A 81 -5.70 4.95 -6.60
CA VAL A 81 -6.52 4.90 -7.84
C VAL A 81 -7.57 6.00 -7.75
N PRO A 82 -7.50 7.05 -8.59
CA PRO A 82 -8.30 8.26 -8.38
C PRO A 82 -9.79 8.12 -8.72
N THR A 83 -10.16 7.20 -9.62
CA THR A 83 -11.54 7.11 -10.15
C THR A 83 -12.10 5.71 -10.12
N GLY A 84 -13.45 5.62 -10.07
CA GLY A 84 -14.16 4.35 -10.15
C GLY A 84 -13.95 3.61 -11.47
N ASP A 85 -13.84 4.33 -12.59
CA ASP A 85 -13.63 3.73 -13.91
C ASP A 85 -12.29 2.99 -13.99
N LEU A 86 -11.22 3.58 -13.43
CA LEU A 86 -9.92 2.92 -13.34
C LEU A 86 -9.97 1.71 -12.40
N MET A 87 -10.70 1.80 -11.28
CA MET A 87 -10.89 0.66 -10.37
C MET A 87 -11.64 -0.48 -11.04
N HIS A 88 -12.64 -0.18 -11.85
CA HIS A 88 -13.39 -1.17 -12.62
C HIS A 88 -12.46 -1.94 -13.59
N VAL A 89 -11.65 -1.20 -14.36
CA VAL A 89 -10.67 -1.82 -15.27
C VAL A 89 -9.66 -2.70 -14.52
N ILE A 90 -9.14 -2.22 -13.39
CA ILE A 90 -8.21 -3.01 -12.55
C ILE A 90 -8.89 -4.31 -12.11
N ALA A 91 -10.10 -4.22 -11.54
CA ALA A 91 -10.81 -5.39 -11.03
C ALA A 91 -11.13 -6.40 -12.14
N ASP A 92 -11.55 -5.91 -13.32
CA ASP A 92 -11.83 -6.76 -14.48
C ASP A 92 -10.58 -7.50 -14.95
N ARG A 93 -9.46 -6.80 -15.12
CA ARG A 93 -8.20 -7.43 -15.56
C ARG A 93 -7.62 -8.39 -14.52
N LEU A 94 -7.66 -8.05 -13.23
CA LEU A 94 -7.18 -8.96 -12.17
C LEU A 94 -8.02 -10.25 -12.08
N ARG A 95 -9.33 -10.16 -12.30
CA ARG A 95 -10.19 -11.36 -12.41
C ARG A 95 -9.88 -12.17 -13.67
N TYR A 96 -9.72 -11.51 -14.83
CA TYR A 96 -9.40 -12.16 -16.10
C TYR A 96 -8.10 -12.95 -16.02
N TYR A 97 -7.05 -12.36 -15.45
CA TYR A 97 -5.74 -13.02 -15.27
C TYR A 97 -5.64 -13.88 -14.01
N GLN A 98 -6.71 -13.99 -13.21
CA GLN A 98 -6.74 -14.75 -11.95
C GLN A 98 -5.58 -14.35 -11.00
N ALA A 99 -5.34 -13.05 -10.88
CA ALA A 99 -4.27 -12.51 -10.08
C ALA A 99 -4.35 -12.98 -8.62
N LYS A 100 -3.20 -13.29 -8.03
CA LYS A 100 -3.08 -13.83 -6.67
C LYS A 100 -2.41 -12.82 -5.75
N ASN A 101 -2.59 -13.01 -4.43
CA ASN A 101 -1.93 -12.21 -3.41
C ASN A 101 -2.14 -10.70 -3.64
N VAL A 102 -3.40 -10.31 -3.84
CA VAL A 102 -3.78 -8.90 -4.09
C VAL A 102 -3.84 -8.15 -2.76
N VAL A 103 -2.94 -7.20 -2.56
CA VAL A 103 -2.88 -6.31 -1.39
C VAL A 103 -3.40 -4.93 -1.79
N VAL A 104 -4.51 -4.49 -1.18
CA VAL A 104 -5.13 -3.20 -1.45
C VAL A 104 -4.83 -2.23 -0.31
N ASP A 105 -4.09 -1.15 -0.59
CA ASP A 105 -3.96 -0.01 0.31
C ASP A 105 -5.03 1.03 -0.12
N PRO A 106 -6.09 1.23 0.67
CA PRO A 106 -7.26 2.01 0.23
C PRO A 106 -7.00 3.52 0.40
N VAL A 107 -6.01 4.04 -0.31
CA VAL A 107 -5.52 5.41 -0.17
C VAL A 107 -6.60 6.42 -0.56
N MET A 108 -7.21 7.08 0.43
CA MET A 108 -8.25 8.09 0.24
C MET A 108 -7.71 9.51 0.29
N VAL A 109 -6.68 9.73 1.11
CA VAL A 109 -6.09 11.05 1.37
C VAL A 109 -4.57 10.95 1.34
N ALA A 110 -3.89 11.93 0.74
CA ALA A 110 -2.44 12.04 0.79
C ALA A 110 -1.94 12.35 2.21
N SER A 111 -0.69 12.02 2.52
CA SER A 111 -0.06 12.36 3.82
C SER A 111 -0.11 13.87 4.12
N ALA A 112 -0.13 14.72 3.09
CA ALA A 112 -0.28 16.17 3.19
C ALA A 112 -1.74 16.65 3.26
N GLY A 113 -2.73 15.76 3.42
CA GLY A 113 -4.15 16.10 3.58
C GLY A 113 -4.95 16.31 2.29
N SER A 114 -4.34 16.21 1.11
CA SER A 114 -5.06 16.35 -0.16
C SER A 114 -5.91 15.11 -0.44
N SER A 115 -7.18 15.28 -0.86
CA SER A 115 -8.03 14.18 -1.30
C SER A 115 -7.45 13.58 -2.59
N LEU A 116 -7.24 12.28 -2.59
CA LEU A 116 -6.69 11.51 -3.72
C LEU A 116 -7.75 10.65 -4.42
N MET A 117 -8.90 10.48 -3.81
CA MET A 117 -10.01 9.67 -4.32
C MET A 117 -11.25 10.53 -4.52
N LYS A 118 -11.89 10.42 -5.67
CA LYS A 118 -13.18 11.10 -5.93
C LYS A 118 -14.29 10.48 -5.07
N GLN A 119 -15.27 11.25 -4.69
CA GLN A 119 -16.30 10.86 -3.72
C GLN A 119 -17.09 9.58 -4.10
N ASN A 120 -17.33 9.35 -5.39
CA ASN A 120 -17.99 8.15 -5.90
C ASN A 120 -17.08 6.92 -6.02
N ALA A 121 -15.76 7.10 -5.92
CA ALA A 121 -14.79 6.01 -6.11
C ALA A 121 -14.74 5.05 -4.90
N VAL A 122 -15.10 5.51 -3.69
CA VAL A 122 -15.19 4.64 -2.51
C VAL A 122 -16.20 3.51 -2.72
N GLN A 123 -17.35 3.78 -3.34
CA GLN A 123 -18.35 2.74 -3.63
C GLN A 123 -17.81 1.70 -4.63
N THR A 124 -17.04 2.14 -5.62
CA THR A 124 -16.41 1.23 -6.58
C THR A 124 -15.28 0.43 -5.93
N LEU A 125 -14.46 1.05 -5.08
CA LEU A 125 -13.46 0.34 -4.27
C LEU A 125 -14.08 -0.83 -3.51
N VAL A 126 -15.15 -0.54 -2.76
CA VAL A 126 -15.88 -1.52 -1.93
C VAL A 126 -16.50 -2.64 -2.77
N ARG A 127 -17.12 -2.29 -3.90
CA ARG A 127 -17.84 -3.25 -4.73
C ARG A 127 -16.92 -4.08 -5.64
N GLU A 128 -15.82 -3.49 -6.15
CA GLU A 128 -15.03 -4.10 -7.21
C GLU A 128 -13.67 -4.63 -6.73
N LEU A 129 -12.98 -3.88 -5.87
CA LEU A 129 -11.59 -4.22 -5.48
C LEU A 129 -11.51 -4.99 -4.17
N LEU A 130 -12.30 -4.65 -3.14
CA LEU A 130 -12.22 -5.36 -1.87
C LEU A 130 -12.59 -6.84 -1.97
N PRO A 131 -13.62 -7.26 -2.76
CA PRO A 131 -13.96 -8.67 -2.90
C PRO A 131 -12.92 -9.55 -3.60
N ILE A 132 -11.94 -8.95 -4.28
CA ILE A 132 -10.82 -9.68 -4.91
C ILE A 132 -9.51 -9.55 -4.14
N ALA A 133 -9.52 -8.77 -3.04
CA ALA A 133 -8.35 -8.56 -2.22
C ALA A 133 -8.05 -9.77 -1.35
N THR A 134 -6.79 -10.20 -1.31
CA THR A 134 -6.28 -11.09 -0.26
C THR A 134 -6.17 -10.35 1.07
N LEU A 135 -5.77 -9.08 1.02
CA LEU A 135 -5.60 -8.21 2.18
C LEU A 135 -5.95 -6.78 1.83
N VAL A 136 -6.69 -6.09 2.70
CA VAL A 136 -6.83 -4.64 2.68
C VAL A 136 -6.10 -4.04 3.89
N THR A 137 -5.42 -2.87 3.71
CA THR A 137 -4.56 -2.27 4.74
C THR A 137 -5.02 -0.86 5.14
N PRO A 138 -6.25 -0.66 5.65
CA PRO A 138 -6.74 0.67 6.02
C PRO A 138 -6.05 1.22 7.27
N ASN A 139 -5.82 2.54 7.29
CA ASN A 139 -5.57 3.27 8.52
C ASN A 139 -6.91 3.53 9.26
N ILE A 140 -6.87 4.11 10.49
CA ILE A 140 -8.08 4.36 11.29
C ILE A 140 -9.11 5.21 10.53
N PRO A 141 -8.78 6.38 9.93
CA PRO A 141 -9.73 7.15 9.13
C PRO A 141 -10.35 6.36 7.96
N GLU A 142 -9.55 5.61 7.23
CA GLU A 142 -10.01 4.76 6.12
C GLU A 142 -10.92 3.63 6.62
N ALA A 143 -10.56 2.99 7.74
CA ALA A 143 -11.37 1.95 8.36
C ALA A 143 -12.72 2.49 8.86
N GLN A 144 -12.78 3.72 9.36
CA GLN A 144 -14.04 4.38 9.72
C GLN A 144 -14.95 4.57 8.50
N VAL A 145 -14.39 4.98 7.37
CA VAL A 145 -15.15 5.12 6.11
C VAL A 145 -15.66 3.75 5.63
N LEU A 146 -14.80 2.72 5.61
CA LEU A 146 -15.13 1.39 5.10
C LEU A 146 -16.13 0.64 6.01
N SER A 147 -16.03 0.82 7.33
CA SER A 147 -16.90 0.16 8.29
C SER A 147 -18.16 0.95 8.61
N GLY A 148 -18.17 2.28 8.39
CA GLY A 148 -19.21 3.17 8.90
C GLY A 148 -19.25 3.28 10.41
N MET A 149 -18.14 2.98 11.11
CA MET A 149 -18.03 3.01 12.57
C MET A 149 -17.04 4.10 12.99
N THR A 150 -17.27 4.70 14.16
CA THR A 150 -16.25 5.52 14.84
C THR A 150 -15.28 4.61 15.57
N ILE A 151 -13.98 4.89 15.49
CA ILE A 151 -12.91 4.11 16.12
C ILE A 151 -12.18 5.01 17.11
N ALA A 152 -12.38 4.79 18.41
CA ALA A 152 -11.77 5.55 19.48
C ALA A 152 -10.85 4.70 20.39
N ASN A 153 -10.97 3.38 20.35
CA ASN A 153 -10.25 2.44 21.22
C ASN A 153 -9.98 1.11 20.49
N LYS A 154 -9.35 0.16 21.17
CA LYS A 154 -8.99 -1.16 20.61
C LYS A 154 -10.22 -2.02 20.31
N GLU A 155 -11.25 -1.95 21.10
CA GLU A 155 -12.51 -2.67 20.91
C GLU A 155 -13.20 -2.21 19.63
N ASP A 156 -13.19 -0.90 19.36
CA ASP A 156 -13.73 -0.34 18.11
C ASP A 156 -12.90 -0.78 16.91
N MET A 157 -11.55 -0.85 17.04
CA MET A 157 -10.68 -1.39 15.98
C MET A 157 -11.04 -2.84 15.64
N ILE A 158 -11.27 -3.68 16.65
CA ILE A 158 -11.70 -5.08 16.48
C ILE A 158 -13.05 -5.13 15.76
N GLY A 159 -14.03 -4.33 16.22
CA GLY A 159 -15.36 -4.26 15.59
C GLY A 159 -15.31 -3.83 14.13
N ALA A 160 -14.52 -2.79 13.82
CA ALA A 160 -14.36 -2.29 12.47
C ALA A 160 -13.63 -3.30 11.55
N ALA A 161 -12.54 -3.92 12.03
CA ALA A 161 -11.80 -4.92 11.25
C ALA A 161 -12.67 -6.13 10.90
N LYS A 162 -13.43 -6.66 11.86
CA LYS A 162 -14.42 -7.74 11.64
C LYS A 162 -15.47 -7.32 10.62
N LYS A 163 -16.11 -6.16 10.83
CA LYS A 163 -17.15 -5.66 9.91
C LYS A 163 -16.66 -5.53 8.47
N ILE A 164 -15.47 -4.99 8.27
CA ILE A 164 -14.86 -4.86 6.93
C ILE A 164 -14.59 -6.26 6.35
N GLY A 165 -13.89 -7.13 7.09
CA GLY A 165 -13.50 -8.45 6.63
C GLY A 165 -14.68 -9.34 6.28
N ASP A 166 -15.71 -9.36 7.14
CA ASP A 166 -16.93 -10.16 6.95
C ASP A 166 -17.79 -9.62 5.78
N SER A 167 -17.89 -8.28 5.66
CA SER A 167 -18.70 -7.65 4.60
C SER A 167 -18.09 -7.81 3.21
N TYR A 168 -16.76 -7.81 3.11
CA TYR A 168 -16.05 -7.80 1.82
C TYR A 168 -15.27 -9.09 1.54
N HIS A 169 -15.32 -10.06 2.45
CA HIS A 169 -14.68 -11.38 2.33
C HIS A 169 -13.17 -11.32 2.07
N CYS A 170 -12.47 -10.39 2.75
CA CYS A 170 -11.03 -10.22 2.65
C CYS A 170 -10.37 -10.13 4.03
N ALA A 171 -9.08 -10.44 4.13
CA ALA A 171 -8.33 -10.14 5.34
C ALA A 171 -8.15 -8.61 5.50
N VAL A 172 -8.08 -8.14 6.74
CA VAL A 172 -7.96 -6.71 7.07
C VAL A 172 -6.77 -6.49 8.01
N LEU A 173 -5.80 -5.70 7.59
CA LEU A 173 -4.77 -5.15 8.47
C LEU A 173 -5.12 -3.71 8.81
N LEU A 174 -5.81 -3.50 9.93
CA LEU A 174 -6.16 -2.17 10.42
C LEU A 174 -4.92 -1.56 11.09
N LYS A 175 -4.37 -0.51 10.46
CA LYS A 175 -3.15 0.17 10.91
C LYS A 175 -3.44 1.08 12.10
N GLY A 176 -2.70 0.92 13.20
CA GLY A 176 -2.71 1.82 14.35
C GLY A 176 -1.87 3.10 14.09
N GLY A 177 -1.59 3.82 15.16
CA GLY A 177 -0.63 4.96 15.10
C GLY A 177 -1.22 6.33 14.85
N HIS A 178 -2.51 6.48 14.52
CA HIS A 178 -3.13 7.78 14.25
C HIS A 178 -3.75 8.47 15.48
N SER A 179 -4.09 7.73 16.54
CA SER A 179 -4.79 8.33 17.69
C SER A 179 -4.55 7.64 19.04
N ILE A 180 -3.95 6.47 19.06
CA ILE A 180 -3.65 5.71 20.26
C ILE A 180 -2.15 5.66 20.39
N ASN A 181 -1.60 5.86 21.59
CA ASN A 181 -0.17 6.04 21.89
C ASN A 181 0.76 4.90 21.46
N ASP A 182 0.33 3.98 20.63
CA ASP A 182 1.13 2.87 20.12
C ASP A 182 0.97 2.72 18.58
N ALA A 183 1.93 2.05 17.93
CA ALA A 183 1.91 1.73 16.51
C ALA A 183 1.47 0.27 16.27
N ASN A 184 0.54 -0.25 17.11
CA ASN A 184 0.06 -1.61 16.99
C ASN A 184 -0.96 -1.73 15.86
N ASP A 185 -0.78 -2.72 15.00
CA ASP A 185 -1.70 -3.03 13.91
C ASP A 185 -2.48 -4.30 14.23
N LEU A 186 -3.73 -4.36 13.80
CA LEU A 186 -4.64 -5.48 14.01
C LEU A 186 -4.92 -6.19 12.68
N LEU A 187 -4.56 -7.46 12.59
CA LEU A 187 -5.00 -8.34 11.52
C LEU A 187 -6.28 -9.07 11.93
N TYR A 188 -7.29 -9.00 11.08
CA TYR A 188 -8.44 -9.91 11.08
C TYR A 188 -8.40 -10.75 9.81
N ALA A 189 -8.33 -12.08 9.96
CA ALA A 189 -8.30 -13.02 8.85
C ALA A 189 -8.93 -14.36 9.27
N ASN A 190 -9.80 -14.92 8.44
CA ASN A 190 -10.45 -16.22 8.69
C ASN A 190 -11.13 -16.34 10.07
N GLY A 191 -11.70 -15.25 10.58
CA GLY A 191 -12.34 -15.20 11.90
C GLY A 191 -11.38 -15.00 13.07
N GLU A 192 -10.07 -14.99 12.85
CA GLU A 192 -9.03 -14.83 13.85
C GLU A 192 -8.52 -13.39 13.93
N LEU A 193 -8.06 -12.99 15.12
CA LEU A 193 -7.48 -11.68 15.42
C LEU A 193 -6.03 -11.85 15.85
N VAL A 194 -5.13 -11.12 15.22
CA VAL A 194 -3.71 -11.10 15.56
C VAL A 194 -3.22 -9.67 15.67
N TRP A 195 -2.65 -9.32 16.84
CA TRP A 195 -2.02 -8.02 17.05
C TRP A 195 -0.53 -8.06 16.72
N PHE A 196 -0.09 -7.10 15.93
CA PHE A 196 1.32 -6.86 15.64
C PHE A 196 1.79 -5.63 16.42
N ALA A 197 2.58 -5.85 17.45
CA ALA A 197 3.17 -4.76 18.23
C ALA A 197 4.07 -3.89 17.35
N GLY A 198 4.01 -2.59 17.53
CA GLY A 198 4.86 -1.62 16.87
C GLY A 198 5.31 -0.56 17.85
N LYS A 199 6.61 -0.23 17.86
CA LYS A 199 7.13 0.92 18.59
C LYS A 199 6.99 2.15 17.70
N ARG A 200 6.38 3.20 18.21
CA ARG A 200 6.35 4.50 17.53
C ARG A 200 7.77 5.04 17.41
N ILE A 201 8.17 5.35 16.19
CA ILE A 201 9.43 6.01 15.89
C ILE A 201 9.10 7.49 15.70
N ASP A 202 9.74 8.35 16.48
CA ASP A 202 9.57 9.79 16.39
C ASP A 202 10.38 10.34 15.21
N ASN A 203 9.78 10.23 14.03
CA ASN A 203 10.33 10.73 12.77
C ASN A 203 9.25 11.56 12.06
N PRO A 204 9.49 12.85 11.78
CA PRO A 204 8.54 13.70 11.05
C PRO A 204 8.39 13.27 9.58
N ASN A 205 9.36 12.54 9.05
CA ASN A 205 9.44 12.12 7.66
C ASN A 205 8.73 10.77 7.48
N THR A 206 7.40 10.80 7.33
CA THR A 206 6.54 9.63 7.25
C THR A 206 5.86 9.47 5.88
N HIS A 207 6.28 10.26 4.89
CA HIS A 207 5.71 10.20 3.55
C HIS A 207 5.95 8.85 2.90
N GLY A 208 4.86 8.20 2.45
CA GLY A 208 4.91 6.90 1.79
C GLY A 208 4.92 5.68 2.72
N THR A 209 4.72 5.83 4.04
CA THR A 209 4.70 4.69 4.99
C THR A 209 3.65 3.64 4.63
N GLY A 210 2.42 4.05 4.24
CA GLY A 210 1.37 3.13 3.79
C GLY A 210 1.78 2.35 2.55
N CYS A 211 2.27 3.05 1.51
CA CYS A 211 2.77 2.45 0.28
C CYS A 211 3.89 1.44 0.56
N THR A 212 4.84 1.80 1.41
CA THR A 212 5.96 0.93 1.79
C THR A 212 5.50 -0.32 2.52
N LEU A 213 4.60 -0.19 3.51
CA LEU A 213 4.07 -1.33 4.26
C LEU A 213 3.35 -2.32 3.34
N SER A 214 2.41 -1.83 2.53
CA SER A 214 1.62 -2.68 1.63
C SER A 214 2.47 -3.35 0.55
N SER A 215 3.48 -2.66 0.00
CA SER A 215 4.42 -3.22 -0.97
C SER A 215 5.38 -4.25 -0.36
N ALA A 216 5.83 -4.03 0.87
CA ALA A 216 6.64 -5.02 1.59
C ALA A 216 5.82 -6.28 1.91
N ILE A 217 4.54 -6.15 2.28
CA ILE A 217 3.64 -7.30 2.48
C ILE A 217 3.48 -8.06 1.16
N ALA A 218 3.14 -7.39 0.05
CA ALA A 218 3.00 -8.02 -1.27
C ALA A 218 4.29 -8.74 -1.69
N SER A 219 5.46 -8.14 -1.45
CA SER A 219 6.76 -8.74 -1.73
C SER A 219 7.00 -10.03 -0.95
N ASN A 220 6.61 -10.07 0.32
CA ASN A 220 6.78 -11.26 1.15
C ASN A 220 5.76 -12.35 0.81
N LEU A 221 4.52 -12.01 0.43
CA LEU A 221 3.54 -12.96 -0.09
C LEU A 221 4.02 -13.60 -1.41
N ALA A 222 4.60 -12.82 -2.33
CA ALA A 222 5.19 -13.34 -3.57
C ALA A 222 6.34 -14.33 -3.31
N LYS A 223 7.05 -14.21 -2.19
CA LYS A 223 8.10 -15.13 -1.75
C LYS A 223 7.56 -16.41 -1.10
N GLY A 224 6.24 -16.48 -0.82
CA GLY A 224 5.56 -17.63 -0.24
C GLY A 224 5.47 -17.62 1.29
N PHE A 225 5.75 -16.48 1.96
CA PHE A 225 5.48 -16.33 3.38
C PHE A 225 3.98 -16.31 3.65
N THR A 226 3.56 -16.81 4.82
CA THR A 226 2.18 -16.68 5.30
C THR A 226 1.83 -15.20 5.49
N LEU A 227 0.53 -14.89 5.56
CA LEU A 227 0.08 -13.51 5.73
C LEU A 227 0.65 -12.86 7.02
N ALA A 228 0.65 -13.61 8.13
CA ALA A 228 1.19 -13.11 9.40
C ALA A 228 2.71 -12.85 9.32
N GLU A 229 3.48 -13.76 8.73
CA GLU A 229 4.92 -13.58 8.52
C GLU A 229 5.21 -12.41 7.57
N ALA A 230 4.44 -12.27 6.49
CA ALA A 230 4.57 -11.17 5.53
C ALA A 230 4.37 -9.81 6.22
N ILE A 231 3.35 -9.69 7.08
CA ILE A 231 3.07 -8.48 7.87
C ILE A 231 4.21 -8.22 8.86
N GLN A 232 4.64 -9.23 9.62
CA GLN A 232 5.73 -9.08 10.59
C GLN A 232 7.02 -8.58 9.93
N ARG A 233 7.39 -9.16 8.79
CA ARG A 233 8.57 -8.76 8.01
C ARG A 233 8.44 -7.35 7.45
N ALA A 234 7.26 -6.98 6.95
CA ALA A 234 6.99 -5.64 6.44
C ALA A 234 7.08 -4.58 7.55
N LYS A 235 6.58 -4.88 8.76
CA LYS A 235 6.72 -4.00 9.93
C LYS A 235 8.17 -3.82 10.35
N ALA A 236 8.98 -4.86 10.31
CA ALA A 236 10.41 -4.76 10.60
C ALA A 236 11.13 -3.87 9.57
N TYR A 237 10.84 -4.07 8.29
CA TYR A 237 11.42 -3.27 7.20
C TYR A 237 11.06 -1.78 7.32
N ILE A 238 9.76 -1.44 7.49
CA ILE A 238 9.35 -0.03 7.60
C ILE A 238 9.93 0.63 8.87
N SER A 239 10.06 -0.12 9.97
CA SER A 239 10.69 0.39 11.19
C SER A 239 12.16 0.74 10.98
N GLY A 240 12.91 -0.10 10.26
CA GLY A 240 14.29 0.20 9.87
C GLY A 240 14.40 1.44 8.98
N ALA A 241 13.54 1.54 7.97
CA ALA A 241 13.52 2.68 7.06
C ALA A 241 13.17 4.01 7.75
N LEU A 242 12.28 3.99 8.75
CA LEU A 242 11.96 5.15 9.58
C LEU A 242 13.07 5.49 10.58
N ALA A 243 13.70 4.47 11.20
CA ALA A 243 14.78 4.67 12.19
C ALA A 243 16.05 5.26 11.57
N ALA A 244 16.23 5.13 10.26
CA ALA A 244 17.36 5.71 9.54
C ALA A 244 17.31 7.25 9.42
N MET A 245 16.20 7.89 9.81
CA MET A 245 16.05 9.33 9.99
C MET A 245 16.47 10.17 8.77
N LEU A 246 16.15 9.70 7.54
CA LEU A 246 16.42 10.48 6.33
C LEU A 246 15.69 11.82 6.38
N ASP A 247 16.42 12.89 6.12
CA ASP A 247 15.89 14.27 6.14
C ASP A 247 16.03 14.91 4.76
N LEU A 248 14.95 14.91 3.99
CA LEU A 248 14.88 15.48 2.64
C LEU A 248 13.61 16.29 2.45
N GLY A 249 13.77 17.50 1.93
CA GLY A 249 12.66 18.40 1.60
C GLY A 249 12.29 19.35 2.74
N GLN A 250 11.20 20.10 2.57
CA GLN A 250 10.75 21.13 3.50
C GLN A 250 9.48 20.74 4.28
N GLY A 251 8.87 19.63 3.92
CA GLY A 251 7.65 19.09 4.56
C GLY A 251 7.89 17.69 5.12
N SER A 252 6.84 16.85 5.13
CA SER A 252 6.99 15.43 5.49
C SER A 252 7.81 14.72 4.43
N GLY A 253 9.07 14.42 4.73
CA GLY A 253 10.03 13.80 3.82
C GLY A 253 9.84 12.30 3.64
N PRO A 254 10.56 11.68 2.68
CA PRO A 254 10.53 10.24 2.44
C PRO A 254 11.32 9.47 3.49
N MET A 255 11.06 8.17 3.58
CA MET A 255 11.87 7.23 4.36
C MET A 255 13.13 6.79 3.61
N MET A 256 14.13 6.31 4.34
CA MET A 256 15.35 5.74 3.77
C MET A 256 15.13 4.26 3.39
N HIS A 257 14.60 4.01 2.19
CA HIS A 257 14.28 2.65 1.73
C HIS A 257 15.49 1.72 1.69
N ASN A 258 16.68 2.26 1.44
CA ASN A 258 17.94 1.54 1.31
C ASN A 258 18.78 1.52 2.59
N PHE A 259 18.16 1.65 3.77
CA PHE A 259 18.85 1.73 5.07
C PHE A 259 19.74 0.52 5.39
N ASP A 260 19.44 -0.64 4.83
CA ASP A 260 20.17 -1.90 5.04
C ASP A 260 20.99 -2.33 3.80
N LEU A 261 21.07 -1.48 2.77
CA LEU A 261 21.82 -1.77 1.56
C LEU A 261 23.31 -1.49 1.80
N GLN A 262 24.11 -2.54 1.72
CA GLN A 262 25.57 -2.47 1.83
C GLN A 262 26.21 -2.98 0.54
N GLY A 263 27.29 -2.35 0.13
CA GLY A 263 28.03 -2.74 -1.05
C GLY A 263 28.93 -1.64 -1.57
N GLU A 264 29.82 -1.99 -2.48
CA GLU A 264 30.78 -1.06 -3.09
C GLU A 264 30.12 0.18 -3.69
N TRP A 265 28.93 0.02 -4.28
CA TRP A 265 28.20 1.08 -4.95
C TRP A 265 27.43 2.02 -4.00
N THR A 266 27.39 1.73 -2.70
CA THR A 266 26.67 2.53 -1.72
C THR A 266 27.56 3.46 -0.91
N VAL A 267 28.87 3.39 -1.12
CA VAL A 267 29.86 4.24 -0.42
C VAL A 267 29.86 5.63 -1.05
N SER A 268 29.59 6.67 -0.24
CA SER A 268 29.81 8.06 -0.62
C SER A 268 31.28 8.47 -0.50
N LYS A 269 31.73 9.40 -1.35
CA LYS A 269 33.07 9.98 -1.26
C LYS A 269 33.17 10.94 -0.07
#